data_ad73eda4fc6bdd31ea381fe1996f6926
#
_entry.id   ad73eda4fc6bdd31ea381fe1996f6926
#
_cell.length_a   1.000
_cell.length_b   1.000
_cell.length_c   1.000
_cell.angle_alpha   90.00
_cell.angle_beta   90.00
_cell.angle_gamma   90.00
#
_symmetry.space_group_name_H-M   'P 1'
#
loop_
_entity.id
_entity.type
_entity.pdbx_description
1 polymer ?
#
loop_
_entity_poly.entity_id
_entity_poly.type
_entity_poly.pdbx_seq_one_letter_code
_entity_poly.pdbx_strand_id
1 'polypeptide(L)'
;MSLFEPIRGLCPPPDAAAAVAELPYDVMSRDEAVVMAAGRPHSFLHVSRPDIDLPVGTPAASQRAYALAAEAFARLQSDRMLVRDPDARFHIYRLTARDHVQTGIVGGASVAAYDAGRIRRHETTRPDKQADRAAQIEAVGAQTGPVFLIHPPSAALARVMATATQRPAPTRITGPGGVRHEVWPVPDASSIEAIVAAFDDMGTLYIADGHHRSAAASVVHANHPTPTTALFLAVVFPADEVRILPYNRLVRAPDGLAADQFLTGISREFAVEASDGPVTPAAPGRFGLYLQGRWYRLTAPDDLREADDPAEQLDVAVLQRHVLSPVLGIVDQRTDPDIGFVGGARPLSELEAAVDSGEWTAAFSLYPTTVADLIGVADAGGIMPPKSTWFEPKLLDGLVSHVLD
;
A
#
# COMPACT_ATOMS: atom_id res chain seq x y z
N MET A 1 22.35 -14.60 6.08
CA MET A 1 21.75 -13.63 5.15
C MET A 1 21.25 -12.46 5.94
N SER A 2 21.65 -11.27 5.51
CA SER A 2 21.21 -10.01 6.12
C SER A 2 19.71 -9.81 5.92
N LEU A 3 19.10 -9.01 6.80
CA LEU A 3 17.68 -8.72 6.73
C LEU A 3 17.34 -7.80 5.53
N PHE A 4 18.28 -6.88 5.23
CA PHE A 4 18.12 -5.88 4.18
C PHE A 4 19.48 -5.56 3.55
N GLU A 5 19.57 -5.61 2.23
CA GLU A 5 20.84 -5.55 1.50
C GLU A 5 20.84 -4.48 0.40
N PRO A 6 22.01 -3.91 0.03
CA PRO A 6 22.09 -3.01 -1.10
C PRO A 6 21.82 -3.75 -2.41
N ILE A 7 21.25 -3.06 -3.40
CA ILE A 7 20.93 -3.61 -4.72
C ILE A 7 21.56 -2.76 -5.84
N ARG A 8 21.77 -3.37 -7.02
CA ARG A 8 22.07 -2.63 -8.24
C ARG A 8 20.76 -2.16 -8.86
N GLY A 9 20.24 -1.04 -8.36
CA GLY A 9 18.98 -0.47 -8.81
C GLY A 9 19.01 -0.10 -10.29
N LEU A 10 17.88 -0.29 -10.97
CA LEU A 10 17.64 0.27 -12.30
C LEU A 10 16.77 1.53 -12.08
N CYS A 11 17.37 2.70 -12.30
CA CYS A 11 16.81 4.01 -11.93
C CYS A 11 16.73 4.95 -13.13
N PRO A 12 15.76 5.86 -13.19
CA PRO A 12 15.76 6.89 -14.21
C PRO A 12 16.86 7.92 -13.93
N PRO A 13 17.54 8.44 -14.98
CA PRO A 13 18.33 9.66 -14.85
C PRO A 13 17.46 10.80 -14.28
N PRO A 14 18.06 11.78 -13.56
CA PRO A 14 17.30 12.85 -12.91
C PRO A 14 16.34 13.62 -13.82
N ASP A 15 16.71 13.86 -15.06
CA ASP A 15 15.92 14.55 -16.08
C ASP A 15 14.82 13.69 -16.71
N ALA A 16 14.92 12.35 -16.63
CA ALA A 16 13.93 11.42 -17.10
C ALA A 16 12.88 11.03 -16.04
N ALA A 17 13.21 11.20 -14.76
CA ALA A 17 12.41 10.66 -13.67
C ALA A 17 10.92 11.08 -13.70
N ALA A 18 10.63 12.35 -14.05
CA ALA A 18 9.26 12.85 -14.14
C ALA A 18 8.47 12.26 -15.34
N ALA A 19 9.17 11.80 -16.39
CA ALA A 19 8.53 11.16 -17.53
C ALA A 19 8.25 9.67 -17.29
N VAL A 20 9.00 9.06 -16.36
CA VAL A 20 8.93 7.62 -16.06
C VAL A 20 8.05 7.31 -14.86
N ALA A 21 8.30 7.96 -13.71
CA ALA A 21 7.72 7.57 -12.43
C ALA A 21 6.19 7.74 -12.37
N GLU A 22 5.50 6.74 -11.83
CA GLU A 22 4.04 6.67 -11.76
C GLU A 22 3.54 6.10 -10.43
N LEU A 23 2.26 6.32 -10.13
CA LEU A 23 1.58 5.67 -9.01
C LEU A 23 1.56 4.14 -9.19
N PRO A 24 1.52 3.37 -8.08
CA PRO A 24 1.42 1.92 -8.15
C PRO A 24 0.11 1.47 -8.80
N TYR A 25 0.17 0.31 -9.42
CA TYR A 25 -0.89 -0.26 -10.27
C TYR A 25 -2.25 -0.42 -9.60
N ASP A 26 -2.28 -0.55 -8.27
CA ASP A 26 -3.43 -0.95 -7.46
C ASP A 26 -4.21 0.23 -6.85
N VAL A 27 -3.78 1.48 -7.11
CA VAL A 27 -4.43 2.69 -6.57
C VAL A 27 -5.29 3.43 -7.58
N MET A 28 -5.41 2.89 -8.81
CA MET A 28 -6.18 3.52 -9.89
C MET A 28 -6.95 2.48 -10.71
N SER A 29 -8.05 2.90 -11.30
CA SER A 29 -8.78 2.13 -12.30
C SER A 29 -8.01 2.07 -13.63
N ARG A 30 -8.44 1.16 -14.55
CA ARG A 30 -7.88 1.10 -15.90
C ARG A 30 -8.08 2.42 -16.67
N ASP A 31 -9.25 3.01 -16.56
CA ASP A 31 -9.58 4.22 -17.31
C ASP A 31 -8.78 5.44 -16.81
N GLU A 32 -8.57 5.55 -15.49
CA GLU A 32 -7.66 6.54 -14.91
C GLU A 32 -6.21 6.32 -15.41
N ALA A 33 -5.74 5.08 -15.45
CA ALA A 33 -4.40 4.76 -15.95
C ALA A 33 -4.23 5.11 -17.44
N VAL A 34 -5.24 4.85 -18.28
CA VAL A 34 -5.25 5.25 -19.70
C VAL A 34 -5.12 6.76 -19.85
N VAL A 35 -5.88 7.53 -19.06
CA VAL A 35 -5.80 9.00 -19.08
C VAL A 35 -4.42 9.48 -18.62
N MET A 36 -3.86 8.90 -17.56
CA MET A 36 -2.54 9.27 -17.03
C MET A 36 -1.39 8.96 -17.99
N ALA A 37 -1.46 7.84 -18.74
CA ALA A 37 -0.44 7.43 -19.69
C ALA A 37 -0.57 8.13 -21.06
N ALA A 38 -1.70 8.81 -21.34
CA ALA A 38 -1.97 9.43 -22.64
C ALA A 38 -0.87 10.44 -23.04
N GLY A 39 -0.22 10.21 -24.20
CA GLY A 39 0.88 11.06 -24.68
C GLY A 39 2.19 10.92 -23.93
N ARG A 40 2.33 9.93 -23.04
CA ARG A 40 3.53 9.69 -22.24
C ARG A 40 4.12 8.30 -22.53
N PRO A 41 4.86 8.13 -23.64
CA PRO A 41 5.36 6.84 -24.12
C PRO A 41 6.37 6.18 -23.17
N HIS A 42 6.96 6.93 -22.24
CA HIS A 42 7.88 6.45 -21.23
C HIS A 42 7.26 6.30 -19.84
N SER A 43 5.92 6.53 -19.71
CA SER A 43 5.21 6.30 -18.45
C SER A 43 5.38 4.86 -17.97
N PHE A 44 5.73 4.69 -16.70
CA PHE A 44 5.90 3.38 -16.10
C PHE A 44 4.59 2.58 -16.03
N LEU A 45 3.43 3.21 -16.27
CA LEU A 45 2.14 2.52 -16.39
C LEU A 45 2.12 1.49 -17.52
N HIS A 46 2.87 1.69 -18.59
CA HIS A 46 3.02 0.67 -19.65
C HIS A 46 3.69 -0.63 -19.14
N VAL A 47 4.42 -0.55 -18.03
CA VAL A 47 5.03 -1.71 -17.35
C VAL A 47 4.13 -2.24 -16.24
N SER A 48 3.64 -1.38 -15.35
CA SER A 48 2.88 -1.77 -14.15
C SER A 48 1.39 -2.07 -14.45
N ARG A 49 0.82 -1.46 -15.50
CA ARG A 49 -0.56 -1.58 -15.97
C ARG A 49 -0.64 -1.84 -17.48
N PRO A 50 -0.02 -2.93 -17.99
CA PRO A 50 0.03 -3.22 -19.43
C PRO A 50 -1.36 -3.44 -20.06
N ASP A 51 -2.39 -3.61 -19.24
CA ASP A 51 -3.80 -3.69 -19.66
C ASP A 51 -4.30 -2.40 -20.33
N ILE A 52 -3.64 -1.24 -20.10
CA ILE A 52 -3.98 0.03 -20.78
C ILE A 52 -3.71 -0.02 -22.30
N ASP A 53 -2.73 -0.82 -22.71
CA ASP A 53 -2.30 -0.99 -24.10
C ASP A 53 -3.05 -2.14 -24.81
N LEU A 54 -3.99 -2.79 -24.12
CA LEU A 54 -4.79 -3.89 -24.65
C LEU A 54 -6.23 -3.42 -25.01
N PRO A 55 -6.90 -4.11 -25.94
CA PRO A 55 -8.32 -3.87 -26.19
C PRO A 55 -9.16 -4.02 -24.92
N VAL A 56 -10.19 -3.18 -24.80
CA VAL A 56 -11.13 -3.24 -23.67
C VAL A 56 -11.72 -4.65 -23.57
N GLY A 57 -11.78 -5.20 -22.34
CA GLY A 57 -12.26 -6.55 -22.09
C GLY A 57 -11.18 -7.63 -22.14
N THR A 58 -9.92 -7.29 -22.51
CA THR A 58 -8.81 -8.25 -22.37
C THR A 58 -8.45 -8.39 -20.90
N PRO A 59 -8.28 -9.64 -20.38
CA PRO A 59 -7.86 -9.83 -18.99
C PRO A 59 -6.50 -9.17 -18.73
N ALA A 60 -6.41 -8.40 -17.63
CA ALA A 60 -5.16 -7.78 -17.20
C ALA A 60 -4.10 -8.86 -16.85
N ALA A 61 -4.52 -9.95 -16.23
CA ALA A 61 -3.69 -11.13 -15.97
C ALA A 61 -3.69 -12.06 -17.20
N SER A 62 -2.84 -11.76 -18.17
CA SER A 62 -2.72 -12.57 -19.40
C SER A 62 -1.28 -12.56 -19.93
N GLN A 63 -0.89 -13.62 -20.65
CA GLN A 63 0.44 -13.73 -21.28
C GLN A 63 0.73 -12.54 -22.20
N ARG A 64 -0.29 -12.02 -22.90
CA ARG A 64 -0.13 -10.85 -23.75
C ARG A 64 0.16 -9.58 -22.97
N ALA A 65 -0.52 -9.38 -21.82
CA ALA A 65 -0.25 -8.26 -20.93
C ALA A 65 1.20 -8.32 -20.40
N TYR A 66 1.62 -9.49 -19.95
CA TYR A 66 2.98 -9.67 -19.43
C TYR A 66 4.05 -9.45 -20.50
N ALA A 67 3.82 -9.91 -21.75
CA ALA A 67 4.71 -9.64 -22.86
C ALA A 67 4.84 -8.14 -23.17
N LEU A 68 3.72 -7.39 -23.18
CA LEU A 68 3.74 -5.94 -23.35
C LEU A 68 4.48 -5.22 -22.22
N ALA A 69 4.31 -5.67 -20.97
CA ALA A 69 5.06 -5.12 -19.84
C ALA A 69 6.58 -5.32 -20.02
N ALA A 70 6.99 -6.51 -20.43
CA ALA A 70 8.40 -6.81 -20.71
C ALA A 70 8.97 -5.97 -21.87
N GLU A 71 8.21 -5.82 -22.97
CA GLU A 71 8.59 -4.96 -24.11
C GLU A 71 8.71 -3.48 -23.68
N ALA A 72 7.76 -2.98 -22.90
CA ALA A 72 7.80 -1.61 -22.38
C ALA A 72 9.02 -1.39 -21.45
N PHE A 73 9.31 -2.35 -20.56
CA PHE A 73 10.47 -2.28 -19.69
C PHE A 73 11.79 -2.34 -20.43
N ALA A 74 11.91 -3.19 -21.47
CA ALA A 74 13.08 -3.24 -22.34
C ALA A 74 13.27 -1.93 -23.12
N ARG A 75 12.17 -1.34 -23.62
CA ARG A 75 12.19 -0.03 -24.30
C ARG A 75 12.69 1.08 -23.40
N LEU A 76 12.23 1.16 -22.14
CA LEU A 76 12.73 2.16 -21.18
C LEU A 76 14.25 2.05 -20.96
N GLN A 77 14.81 0.86 -21.03
CA GLN A 77 16.26 0.63 -20.93
C GLN A 77 16.99 1.01 -22.23
N SER A 78 16.48 0.60 -23.40
CA SER A 78 17.09 0.94 -24.71
C SER A 78 17.11 2.44 -24.96
N ASP A 79 16.06 3.15 -24.54
CA ASP A 79 15.93 4.60 -24.64
C ASP A 79 16.71 5.35 -23.55
N ARG A 80 17.40 4.63 -22.67
CA ARG A 80 18.14 5.18 -21.52
C ARG A 80 17.26 5.96 -20.54
N MET A 81 15.98 5.71 -20.52
CA MET A 81 15.05 6.24 -19.53
C MET A 81 15.21 5.52 -18.17
N LEU A 82 15.80 4.34 -18.17
CA LEU A 82 16.24 3.60 -16.99
C LEU A 82 17.72 3.19 -17.18
N VAL A 83 18.55 3.44 -16.18
CA VAL A 83 19.97 3.12 -16.17
C VAL A 83 20.32 2.36 -14.91
N ARG A 84 21.09 1.28 -15.06
CA ARG A 84 21.48 0.44 -13.93
C ARG A 84 22.61 1.08 -13.13
N ASP A 85 22.51 1.06 -11.81
CA ASP A 85 23.59 1.45 -10.92
C ASP A 85 24.86 0.64 -11.21
N PRO A 86 26.04 1.28 -11.21
CA PRO A 86 27.29 0.56 -11.46
C PRO A 86 27.59 -0.48 -10.38
N ASP A 87 27.26 -0.14 -9.11
CA ASP A 87 27.51 -0.96 -7.94
C ASP A 87 26.25 -1.12 -7.10
N ALA A 88 26.19 -2.18 -6.26
CA ALA A 88 25.12 -2.36 -5.30
C ALA A 88 25.16 -1.25 -4.23
N ARG A 89 24.02 -0.60 -4.00
CA ARG A 89 23.86 0.50 -3.05
C ARG A 89 22.46 0.59 -2.50
N PHE A 90 22.30 1.34 -1.43
CA PHE A 90 20.99 1.81 -0.97
C PHE A 90 20.67 3.17 -1.62
N HIS A 91 19.38 3.51 -1.64
CA HIS A 91 18.93 4.86 -1.93
C HIS A 91 18.11 5.39 -0.75
N ILE A 92 18.29 6.65 -0.39
CA ILE A 92 17.38 7.32 0.52
C ILE A 92 16.23 7.88 -0.31
N TYR A 93 15.00 7.63 0.13
CA TYR A 93 13.80 8.08 -0.55
C TYR A 93 12.93 8.88 0.41
N ARG A 94 12.76 10.16 0.12
CA ARG A 94 11.91 11.07 0.89
C ARG A 94 10.66 11.44 0.12
N LEU A 95 9.54 11.38 0.81
CA LEU A 95 8.25 11.87 0.35
C LEU A 95 7.83 13.06 1.21
N THR A 96 7.40 14.14 0.56
CA THR A 96 6.87 15.34 1.24
C THR A 96 5.49 15.66 0.68
N ALA A 97 4.45 15.54 1.51
CA ALA A 97 3.07 15.84 1.19
C ALA A 97 2.51 16.85 2.19
N ARG A 98 2.25 18.09 1.74
CA ARG A 98 1.73 19.18 2.59
C ARG A 98 2.47 19.29 3.93
N ASP A 99 1.88 18.74 4.99
CA ASP A 99 2.32 18.77 6.38
C ASP A 99 3.04 17.48 6.83
N HIS A 100 3.25 16.51 5.92
CA HIS A 100 3.82 15.22 6.23
C HIS A 100 5.11 14.96 5.44
N VAL A 101 6.15 14.53 6.16
CA VAL A 101 7.42 14.10 5.57
C VAL A 101 7.76 12.72 6.11
N GLN A 102 8.09 11.80 5.22
CA GLN A 102 8.63 10.49 5.58
C GLN A 102 9.89 10.21 4.75
N THR A 103 10.89 9.63 5.39
CA THR A 103 12.17 9.31 4.76
C THR A 103 12.51 7.85 5.01
N GLY A 104 12.71 7.08 3.95
CA GLY A 104 13.03 5.66 4.02
C GLY A 104 14.27 5.28 3.24
N ILE A 105 14.62 4.02 3.33
CA ILE A 105 15.79 3.42 2.67
C ILE A 105 15.30 2.40 1.66
N VAL A 106 15.70 2.55 0.39
CA VAL A 106 15.41 1.61 -0.70
C VAL A 106 16.53 0.58 -0.79
N GLY A 107 16.16 -0.67 -0.88
CA GLY A 107 17.11 -1.79 -1.03
C GLY A 107 16.38 -3.11 -1.29
N GLY A 108 17.08 -4.21 -1.10
CA GLY A 108 16.60 -5.58 -1.20
C GLY A 108 16.30 -6.17 0.17
N ALA A 109 15.05 -6.51 0.44
CA ALA A 109 14.64 -7.23 1.64
C ALA A 109 14.74 -8.74 1.42
N SER A 110 15.22 -9.48 2.42
CA SER A 110 15.50 -10.92 2.33
C SER A 110 14.23 -11.75 2.20
N VAL A 111 14.11 -12.54 1.12
CA VAL A 111 13.04 -13.53 0.93
C VAL A 111 13.09 -14.58 2.06
N ALA A 112 14.28 -15.06 2.41
CA ALA A 112 14.44 -16.02 3.51
C ALA A 112 13.97 -15.45 4.86
N ALA A 113 14.18 -14.15 5.11
CA ALA A 113 13.68 -13.49 6.31
C ALA A 113 12.14 -13.34 6.28
N TYR A 114 11.56 -13.11 5.10
CA TYR A 114 10.12 -13.11 4.91
C TYR A 114 9.51 -14.49 5.18
N ASP A 115 10.06 -15.54 4.59
CA ASP A 115 9.58 -16.92 4.77
C ASP A 115 9.73 -17.40 6.22
N ALA A 116 10.78 -16.94 6.92
CA ALA A 116 11.02 -17.23 8.34
C ALA A 116 10.17 -16.35 9.30
N GLY A 117 9.31 -15.43 8.79
CA GLY A 117 8.49 -14.55 9.63
C GLY A 117 9.27 -13.42 10.34
N ARG A 118 10.51 -13.13 9.92
CA ARG A 118 11.27 -11.96 10.39
C ARG A 118 10.80 -10.66 9.70
N ILE A 119 10.25 -10.76 8.48
CA ILE A 119 9.50 -9.70 7.82
C ILE A 119 8.03 -10.06 7.98
N ARG A 120 7.38 -9.41 8.96
CA ARG A 120 6.06 -9.79 9.45
C ARG A 120 4.96 -9.20 8.59
N ARG A 121 3.93 -10.00 8.36
CA ARG A 121 2.72 -9.63 7.60
C ARG A 121 1.53 -9.49 8.55
N HIS A 122 0.58 -8.67 8.16
CA HIS A 122 -0.69 -8.48 8.87
C HIS A 122 -1.91 -8.67 7.95
N GLU A 123 -1.70 -9.08 6.69
CA GLU A 123 -2.76 -9.31 5.70
C GLU A 123 -2.53 -10.65 4.98
N THR A 124 -3.62 -11.36 4.69
CA THR A 124 -3.60 -12.59 3.88
C THR A 124 -3.56 -12.23 2.40
N THR A 125 -2.66 -12.86 1.65
CA THR A 125 -2.60 -12.70 0.20
C THR A 125 -3.62 -13.60 -0.51
N ARG A 126 -4.19 -13.09 -1.61
CA ARG A 126 -5.05 -13.86 -2.49
C ARG A 126 -4.18 -14.65 -3.49
N PRO A 127 -4.41 -15.97 -3.64
CA PRO A 127 -3.60 -16.81 -4.54
C PRO A 127 -3.59 -16.33 -6.00
N ASP A 128 -4.74 -15.86 -6.51
CA ASP A 128 -4.87 -15.33 -7.88
C ASP A 128 -4.00 -14.09 -8.09
N LYS A 129 -3.99 -13.15 -7.12
CA LYS A 129 -3.16 -11.94 -7.17
C LYS A 129 -1.67 -12.23 -6.99
N GLN A 130 -1.34 -13.19 -6.14
CA GLN A 130 0.04 -13.63 -5.95
C GLN A 130 0.59 -14.26 -7.23
N ALA A 131 -0.16 -15.15 -7.87
CA ALA A 131 0.22 -15.79 -9.12
C ALA A 131 0.38 -14.77 -10.26
N ASP A 132 -0.56 -13.81 -10.38
CA ASP A 132 -0.49 -12.72 -11.35
C ASP A 132 0.78 -11.88 -11.19
N ARG A 133 1.13 -11.49 -9.96
CA ARG A 133 2.35 -10.71 -9.70
C ARG A 133 3.63 -11.51 -9.94
N ALA A 134 3.65 -12.81 -9.58
CA ALA A 134 4.79 -13.68 -9.87
C ALA A 134 5.03 -13.81 -11.39
N ALA A 135 3.97 -14.07 -12.16
CA ALA A 135 4.04 -14.15 -13.61
C ALA A 135 4.53 -12.84 -14.27
N GLN A 136 4.10 -11.69 -13.74
CA GLN A 136 4.59 -10.40 -14.22
C GLN A 136 6.07 -10.20 -13.89
N ILE A 137 6.51 -10.50 -12.66
CA ILE A 137 7.92 -10.41 -12.27
C ILE A 137 8.79 -11.30 -13.17
N GLU A 138 8.38 -12.55 -13.40
CA GLU A 138 9.08 -13.49 -14.27
C GLU A 138 9.16 -13.01 -15.72
N ALA A 139 8.05 -12.47 -16.26
CA ALA A 139 8.01 -11.99 -17.64
C ALA A 139 8.86 -10.72 -17.85
N VAL A 140 8.83 -9.79 -16.90
CA VAL A 140 9.60 -8.53 -16.96
C VAL A 140 11.08 -8.76 -16.60
N GLY A 141 11.40 -9.83 -15.87
CA GLY A 141 12.74 -10.08 -15.31
C GLY A 141 13.16 -9.08 -14.25
N ALA A 142 12.19 -8.43 -13.58
CA ALA A 142 12.46 -7.42 -12.56
C ALA A 142 11.29 -7.26 -11.59
N GLN A 143 11.61 -6.82 -10.39
CA GLN A 143 10.63 -6.30 -9.43
C GLN A 143 10.56 -4.79 -9.61
N THR A 144 9.40 -4.29 -9.97
CA THR A 144 9.19 -2.92 -10.46
C THR A 144 8.41 -2.03 -9.51
N GLY A 145 7.68 -2.62 -8.55
CA GLY A 145 6.94 -1.93 -7.50
C GLY A 145 7.51 -2.25 -6.12
N PRO A 146 8.05 -1.27 -5.38
CA PRO A 146 8.64 -1.54 -4.08
C PRO A 146 7.60 -1.96 -3.05
N VAL A 147 7.96 -2.90 -2.18
CA VAL A 147 7.21 -3.23 -0.97
C VAL A 147 7.47 -2.12 0.05
N PHE A 148 6.42 -1.62 0.68
CA PHE A 148 6.52 -0.65 1.75
C PHE A 148 6.69 -1.39 3.08
N LEU A 149 7.87 -1.28 3.67
CA LEU A 149 8.20 -1.85 4.98
C LEU A 149 8.32 -0.74 6.04
N ILE A 150 8.11 -1.09 7.29
CA ILE A 150 8.39 -0.22 8.43
C ILE A 150 9.31 -0.91 9.44
N HIS A 151 10.03 -0.10 10.17
CA HIS A 151 10.93 -0.52 11.24
C HIS A 151 10.74 0.32 12.51
N PRO A 152 10.99 -0.23 13.72
CA PRO A 152 11.06 0.57 14.93
C PRO A 152 12.09 1.71 14.78
N PRO A 153 11.90 2.88 15.41
CA PRO A 153 12.84 3.99 15.31
C PRO A 153 14.28 3.59 15.63
N SER A 154 15.24 3.97 14.79
CA SER A 154 16.66 3.66 14.90
C SER A 154 17.53 4.92 14.76
N ALA A 155 18.24 5.27 15.81
CA ALA A 155 19.15 6.43 15.80
C ALA A 155 20.32 6.26 14.80
N ALA A 156 20.73 5.02 14.51
CA ALA A 156 21.78 4.75 13.53
C ALA A 156 21.29 5.04 12.12
N LEU A 157 20.11 4.51 11.72
CA LEU A 157 19.52 4.77 10.42
C LEU A 157 19.15 6.24 10.24
N ALA A 158 18.59 6.88 11.28
CA ALA A 158 18.24 8.30 11.25
C ALA A 158 19.47 9.19 10.95
N ARG A 159 20.64 8.89 11.53
CA ARG A 159 21.88 9.61 11.24
C ARG A 159 22.35 9.45 9.80
N VAL A 160 22.29 8.24 9.24
CA VAL A 160 22.65 8.00 7.83
C VAL A 160 21.71 8.76 6.91
N MET A 161 20.40 8.66 7.13
CA MET A 161 19.39 9.38 6.33
C MET A 161 19.59 10.92 6.43
N ALA A 162 19.79 11.44 7.64
CA ALA A 162 20.04 12.87 7.85
C ALA A 162 21.28 13.34 7.10
N THR A 163 22.39 12.57 7.14
CA THR A 163 23.64 12.90 6.45
C THR A 163 23.44 12.90 4.93
N ALA A 164 22.80 11.86 4.37
CA ALA A 164 22.57 11.75 2.93
C ALA A 164 21.71 12.91 2.39
N THR A 165 20.74 13.37 3.17
CA THR A 165 19.78 14.39 2.77
C THR A 165 20.21 15.84 3.03
N GLN A 166 21.44 16.08 3.52
CA GLN A 166 22.01 17.43 3.65
C GLN A 166 22.27 18.09 2.29
N ARG A 167 22.47 17.30 1.24
CA ARG A 167 22.67 17.80 -0.12
C ARG A 167 21.34 17.78 -0.89
N PRO A 168 21.18 18.66 -1.89
CA PRO A 168 20.02 18.57 -2.78
C PRO A 168 19.92 17.17 -3.41
N ALA A 169 18.68 16.65 -3.50
CA ALA A 169 18.44 15.37 -4.16
C ALA A 169 18.85 15.45 -5.64
N PRO A 170 19.66 14.51 -6.14
CA PRO A 170 19.91 14.42 -7.58
C PRO A 170 18.62 14.14 -8.36
N THR A 171 17.75 13.28 -7.85
CA THR A 171 16.43 13.04 -8.45
C THR A 171 15.36 13.69 -7.58
N ARG A 172 14.59 14.62 -8.18
CA ARG A 172 13.46 15.30 -7.53
C ARG A 172 12.33 15.47 -8.52
N ILE A 173 11.15 14.95 -8.18
CA ILE A 173 9.94 15.11 -8.97
C ILE A 173 8.76 15.49 -8.08
N THR A 174 7.73 16.05 -8.69
CA THR A 174 6.42 16.25 -8.07
C THR A 174 5.46 15.24 -8.73
N GLY A 175 4.98 14.30 -7.95
CA GLY A 175 4.02 13.29 -8.37
C GLY A 175 2.57 13.77 -8.23
N PRO A 176 1.61 12.88 -8.49
CA PRO A 176 0.19 13.14 -8.31
C PRO A 176 -0.13 13.65 -6.89
N GLY A 177 -1.15 14.48 -6.77
CA GLY A 177 -1.52 15.10 -5.49
C GLY A 177 -0.53 16.15 -4.97
N GLY A 178 0.49 16.54 -5.76
CA GLY A 178 1.52 17.49 -5.36
C GLY A 178 2.55 16.94 -4.39
N VAL A 179 2.64 15.63 -4.25
CA VAL A 179 3.66 14.96 -3.42
C VAL A 179 5.03 15.13 -4.07
N ARG A 180 6.01 15.64 -3.30
CA ARG A 180 7.38 15.70 -3.74
C ARG A 180 8.12 14.43 -3.38
N HIS A 181 8.77 13.82 -4.37
CA HIS A 181 9.59 12.63 -4.25
C HIS A 181 11.05 12.98 -4.52
N GLU A 182 11.93 12.65 -3.59
CA GLU A 182 13.35 12.95 -3.65
C GLU A 182 14.15 11.67 -3.38
N VAL A 183 15.14 11.37 -4.23
CA VAL A 183 15.97 10.18 -4.12
C VAL A 183 17.44 10.52 -4.12
N TRP A 184 18.19 9.97 -3.17
CA TRP A 184 19.65 10.11 -3.03
C TRP A 184 20.29 8.73 -3.03
N PRO A 185 21.28 8.46 -3.91
CA PRO A 185 22.09 7.26 -3.78
C PRO A 185 23.01 7.37 -2.56
N VAL A 186 23.16 6.28 -1.81
CA VAL A 186 24.14 6.17 -0.71
C VAL A 186 25.48 5.75 -1.32
N PRO A 187 26.50 6.64 -1.34
CA PRO A 187 27.67 6.44 -2.18
C PRO A 187 28.82 5.69 -1.50
N ASP A 188 28.90 5.72 -0.17
CA ASP A 188 30.06 5.26 0.56
C ASP A 188 29.84 3.92 1.29
N ALA A 189 30.90 3.09 1.30
CA ALA A 189 30.86 1.76 1.89
C ALA A 189 30.53 1.77 3.39
N SER A 190 31.01 2.79 4.13
CA SER A 190 30.79 2.87 5.58
C SER A 190 29.31 3.12 5.92
N SER A 191 28.62 3.94 5.14
CA SER A 191 27.17 4.15 5.26
C SER A 191 26.39 2.88 4.89
N ILE A 192 26.82 2.16 3.84
CA ILE A 192 26.21 0.89 3.44
C ILE A 192 26.35 -0.16 4.55
N GLU A 193 27.55 -0.34 5.09
CA GLU A 193 27.81 -1.25 6.22
C GLU A 193 26.99 -0.88 7.47
N ALA A 194 26.90 0.40 7.79
CA ALA A 194 26.12 0.88 8.92
C ALA A 194 24.61 0.59 8.77
N ILE A 195 24.07 0.72 7.54
CA ILE A 195 22.67 0.38 7.24
C ILE A 195 22.43 -1.12 7.43
N VAL A 196 23.27 -1.98 6.83
CA VAL A 196 23.15 -3.44 6.92
C VAL A 196 23.21 -3.86 8.39
N ALA A 197 24.23 -3.41 9.15
CA ALA A 197 24.38 -3.74 10.55
C ALA A 197 23.16 -3.31 11.39
N ALA A 198 22.62 -2.11 11.14
CA ALA A 198 21.48 -1.60 11.89
C ALA A 198 20.20 -2.43 11.64
N PHE A 199 19.97 -2.91 10.41
CA PHE A 199 18.83 -3.78 10.13
C PHE A 199 19.04 -5.20 10.68
N ASP A 200 20.25 -5.73 10.64
CA ASP A 200 20.55 -7.06 11.21
C ASP A 200 20.41 -7.07 12.73
N ASP A 201 20.87 -6.01 13.42
CA ASP A 201 20.68 -5.82 14.86
C ASP A 201 19.20 -5.69 15.25
N MET A 202 18.39 -5.03 14.39
CA MET A 202 16.95 -4.87 14.61
C MET A 202 16.19 -6.18 14.49
N GLY A 203 16.57 -7.05 13.57
CA GLY A 203 16.10 -8.43 13.44
C GLY A 203 14.69 -8.62 12.87
N THR A 204 13.84 -7.61 12.89
CA THR A 204 12.43 -7.69 12.46
C THR A 204 11.99 -6.45 11.68
N LEU A 205 11.23 -6.65 10.59
CA LEU A 205 10.53 -5.61 9.83
C LEU A 205 9.05 -5.96 9.71
N TYR A 206 8.23 -4.98 9.35
CA TYR A 206 6.79 -5.17 9.16
C TYR A 206 6.37 -4.69 7.78
N ILE A 207 5.54 -5.46 7.09
CA ILE A 207 4.97 -5.05 5.80
C ILE A 207 3.85 -4.05 6.08
N ALA A 208 3.99 -2.84 5.56
CA ALA A 208 2.97 -1.81 5.60
C ALA A 208 2.03 -1.93 4.38
N ASP A 209 2.60 -2.06 3.18
CA ASP A 209 1.87 -2.23 1.92
C ASP A 209 2.68 -3.12 0.96
N GLY A 210 2.00 -3.89 0.11
CA GLY A 210 2.66 -4.75 -0.86
C GLY A 210 2.75 -6.23 -0.47
N HIS A 211 1.83 -6.75 0.34
CA HIS A 211 1.79 -8.16 0.74
C HIS A 211 1.79 -9.13 -0.46
N HIS A 212 1.07 -8.80 -1.55
CA HIS A 212 1.09 -9.61 -2.77
C HIS A 212 2.44 -9.55 -3.49
N ARG A 213 3.15 -8.41 -3.43
CA ARG A 213 4.48 -8.22 -4.03
C ARG A 213 5.55 -9.04 -3.32
N SER A 214 5.57 -9.00 -1.99
CA SER A 214 6.50 -9.82 -1.17
C SER A 214 6.23 -11.32 -1.32
N ALA A 215 4.96 -11.74 -1.30
CA ALA A 215 4.59 -13.14 -1.50
C ALA A 215 4.93 -13.63 -2.93
N ALA A 216 4.73 -12.83 -3.95
CA ALA A 216 5.12 -13.14 -5.33
C ALA A 216 6.65 -13.30 -5.46
N ALA A 217 7.43 -12.43 -4.81
CA ALA A 217 8.89 -12.53 -4.82
C ALA A 217 9.38 -13.85 -4.19
N SER A 218 8.74 -14.32 -3.10
CA SER A 218 9.02 -15.63 -2.50
C SER A 218 8.75 -16.78 -3.48
N VAL A 219 7.62 -16.73 -4.22
CA VAL A 219 7.30 -17.71 -5.26
C VAL A 219 8.34 -17.70 -6.39
N VAL A 220 8.72 -16.51 -6.88
CA VAL A 220 9.73 -16.37 -7.94
C VAL A 220 11.08 -16.91 -7.49
N HIS A 221 11.49 -16.62 -6.24
CA HIS A 221 12.74 -17.19 -5.70
C HIS A 221 12.69 -18.71 -5.57
N ALA A 222 11.57 -19.27 -5.15
CA ALA A 222 11.41 -20.72 -5.07
C ALA A 222 11.49 -21.39 -6.45
N ASN A 223 10.94 -20.74 -7.49
CA ASN A 223 10.99 -21.25 -8.87
C ASN A 223 12.39 -21.09 -9.51
N HIS A 224 13.06 -19.96 -9.25
CA HIS A 224 14.31 -19.55 -9.91
C HIS A 224 15.29 -18.98 -8.86
N PRO A 225 15.93 -19.84 -8.02
CA PRO A 225 16.80 -19.38 -6.96
C PRO A 225 18.13 -18.81 -7.50
N THR A 226 18.31 -17.50 -7.40
CA THR A 226 19.55 -16.76 -7.69
C THR A 226 19.84 -15.77 -6.55
N PRO A 227 21.05 -15.17 -6.49
CA PRO A 227 21.31 -14.12 -5.51
C PRO A 227 20.38 -12.92 -5.62
N THR A 228 19.93 -12.55 -6.83
CA THR A 228 19.03 -11.42 -7.04
C THR A 228 17.59 -11.75 -6.67
N THR A 229 17.10 -12.96 -6.98
CA THR A 229 15.77 -13.40 -6.56
C THR A 229 15.66 -13.65 -5.05
N ALA A 230 16.79 -13.86 -4.34
CA ALA A 230 16.82 -14.01 -2.88
C ALA A 230 16.44 -12.71 -2.14
N LEU A 231 16.32 -11.60 -2.86
CA LEU A 231 15.94 -10.28 -2.36
C LEU A 231 14.66 -9.80 -3.06
N PHE A 232 13.86 -9.02 -2.34
CA PHE A 232 12.76 -8.29 -2.96
C PHE A 232 12.90 -6.79 -2.74
N LEU A 233 12.53 -6.03 -3.78
CA LEU A 233 12.58 -4.58 -3.77
C LEU A 233 11.69 -4.02 -2.67
N ALA A 234 12.25 -3.23 -1.77
CA ALA A 234 11.51 -2.59 -0.69
C ALA A 234 12.01 -1.18 -0.38
N VAL A 235 11.12 -0.37 0.18
CA VAL A 235 11.47 0.87 0.88
C VAL A 235 11.08 0.70 2.34
N VAL A 236 12.01 0.91 3.25
CA VAL A 236 11.83 0.71 4.69
C VAL A 236 11.81 2.07 5.39
N PHE A 237 10.72 2.41 6.08
CA PHE A 237 10.54 3.68 6.79
C PHE A 237 10.53 3.49 8.31
N PRO A 238 10.95 4.50 9.08
CA PRO A 238 10.71 4.53 10.52
C PRO A 238 9.20 4.51 10.81
N ALA A 239 8.76 3.72 11.78
CA ALA A 239 7.35 3.56 12.14
C ALA A 239 6.69 4.85 12.64
N ASP A 240 7.47 5.77 13.19
CA ASP A 240 7.04 7.09 13.68
C ASP A 240 7.00 8.17 12.59
N GLU A 241 7.49 7.88 11.37
CA GLU A 241 7.40 8.80 10.23
C GLU A 241 6.28 8.44 9.24
N VAL A 242 5.58 7.30 9.41
CA VAL A 242 4.56 6.88 8.46
C VAL A 242 3.16 7.32 8.89
N ARG A 243 2.27 7.52 7.92
CA ARG A 243 0.89 7.90 8.14
C ARG A 243 -0.06 6.89 7.53
N ILE A 244 -1.03 6.46 8.34
CA ILE A 244 -2.15 5.63 7.89
C ILE A 244 -3.39 6.51 7.86
N LEU A 245 -4.10 6.50 6.74
CA LEU A 245 -5.41 7.12 6.59
C LEU A 245 -6.51 6.08 6.78
N PRO A 246 -7.75 6.51 7.08
CA PRO A 246 -8.87 5.60 7.24
C PRO A 246 -9.15 4.83 5.94
N TYR A 247 -9.71 3.66 6.08
CA TYR A 247 -10.27 2.94 4.95
C TYR A 247 -11.78 2.83 5.16
N ASN A 248 -12.54 3.67 4.44
CA ASN A 248 -13.97 3.78 4.60
C ASN A 248 -14.72 2.64 3.90
N ARG A 249 -15.97 2.40 4.28
CA ARG A 249 -16.83 1.35 3.74
C ARG A 249 -18.04 1.92 3.02
N LEU A 250 -18.39 1.34 1.88
CA LEU A 250 -19.68 1.47 1.21
C LEU A 250 -20.42 0.15 1.36
N VAL A 251 -21.72 0.17 1.61
CA VAL A 251 -22.52 -1.03 1.81
C VAL A 251 -23.84 -0.96 1.07
N ARG A 252 -24.29 -2.11 0.56
CA ARG A 252 -25.67 -2.33 0.12
C ARG A 252 -26.41 -3.05 1.23
N ALA A 253 -27.58 -2.57 1.56
CA ALA A 253 -28.45 -3.26 2.50
C ALA A 253 -29.24 -4.36 1.79
N PRO A 254 -29.58 -5.45 2.49
CA PRO A 254 -30.50 -6.46 1.96
C PRO A 254 -31.82 -5.85 1.50
N ASP A 255 -32.42 -6.43 0.45
CA ASP A 255 -33.69 -6.00 -0.08
C ASP A 255 -34.77 -5.94 1.00
N GLY A 256 -35.47 -4.80 1.07
CA GLY A 256 -36.54 -4.57 2.01
C GLY A 256 -36.11 -4.08 3.40
N LEU A 257 -34.83 -3.92 3.68
CA LEU A 257 -34.37 -3.32 4.94
C LEU A 257 -34.58 -1.78 4.88
N ALA A 258 -35.58 -1.32 5.61
CA ALA A 258 -35.85 0.12 5.69
C ALA A 258 -34.78 0.86 6.55
N ALA A 259 -34.55 2.14 6.29
CA ALA A 259 -33.53 2.93 6.97
C ALA A 259 -33.71 3.02 8.48
N ASP A 260 -34.97 3.08 8.96
CA ASP A 260 -35.29 3.07 10.37
C ASP A 260 -34.98 1.72 11.04
N GLN A 261 -35.21 0.62 10.34
CA GLN A 261 -34.83 -0.72 10.78
C GLN A 261 -33.30 -0.89 10.82
N PHE A 262 -32.58 -0.32 9.83
CA PHE A 262 -31.13 -0.32 9.81
C PHE A 262 -30.56 0.47 11.01
N LEU A 263 -31.04 1.69 11.26
CA LEU A 263 -30.65 2.49 12.42
C LEU A 263 -31.00 1.80 13.75
N THR A 264 -32.17 1.17 13.83
CA THR A 264 -32.57 0.37 15.00
C THR A 264 -31.64 -0.80 15.23
N GLY A 265 -31.22 -1.49 14.16
CA GLY A 265 -30.24 -2.59 14.23
C GLY A 265 -28.92 -2.14 14.84
N ILE A 266 -28.37 -1.00 14.39
CA ILE A 266 -27.13 -0.42 14.91
C ILE A 266 -27.30 0.06 16.35
N SER A 267 -28.43 0.69 16.68
CA SER A 267 -28.71 1.26 18.02
C SER A 267 -28.80 0.22 19.14
N ARG A 268 -28.80 -1.07 18.82
CA ARG A 268 -28.75 -2.13 19.83
C ARG A 268 -27.42 -2.17 20.58
N GLU A 269 -26.35 -1.76 19.93
CA GLU A 269 -24.99 -1.87 20.47
C GLU A 269 -24.23 -0.53 20.40
N PHE A 270 -24.61 0.39 19.53
CA PHE A 270 -23.97 1.70 19.39
C PHE A 270 -24.91 2.82 19.82
N ALA A 271 -24.36 3.86 20.44
CA ALA A 271 -25.09 5.13 20.54
C ALA A 271 -25.11 5.78 19.14
N VAL A 272 -26.30 6.17 18.68
CA VAL A 272 -26.54 6.77 17.36
C VAL A 272 -27.07 8.18 17.53
N GLU A 273 -26.35 9.17 17.02
CA GLU A 273 -26.70 10.58 17.07
C GLU A 273 -26.70 11.20 15.68
N ALA A 274 -27.74 11.92 15.31
CA ALA A 274 -27.76 12.65 14.04
C ALA A 274 -26.70 13.76 14.03
N SER A 275 -26.10 14.00 12.86
CA SER A 275 -25.11 15.05 12.64
C SER A 275 -25.58 16.01 11.55
N ASP A 276 -25.28 17.32 11.70
CA ASP A 276 -25.62 18.36 10.72
C ASP A 276 -24.64 18.42 9.53
N GLY A 277 -23.60 17.59 9.52
CA GLY A 277 -22.61 17.54 8.45
C GLY A 277 -21.74 16.29 8.50
N PRO A 278 -20.78 16.19 7.58
CA PRO A 278 -19.88 15.04 7.47
C PRO A 278 -19.19 14.69 8.78
N VAL A 279 -19.12 13.40 9.09
CA VAL A 279 -18.52 12.90 10.32
C VAL A 279 -17.15 12.30 10.02
N THR A 280 -16.09 12.96 10.53
CA THR A 280 -14.73 12.41 10.56
C THR A 280 -14.47 11.90 11.98
N PRO A 281 -14.33 10.58 12.18
CA PRO A 281 -14.04 10.02 13.51
C PRO A 281 -12.74 10.58 14.08
N ALA A 282 -12.76 11.00 15.36
CA ALA A 282 -11.61 11.64 16.02
C ALA A 282 -10.85 10.68 16.95
N ALA A 283 -11.40 9.50 17.21
CA ALA A 283 -10.81 8.50 18.11
C ALA A 283 -11.30 7.10 17.74
N PRO A 284 -10.61 6.03 18.17
CA PRO A 284 -11.10 4.67 18.06
C PRO A 284 -12.47 4.50 18.73
N GLY A 285 -13.29 3.58 18.21
CA GLY A 285 -14.67 3.36 18.67
C GLY A 285 -15.67 4.43 18.22
N ARG A 286 -15.24 5.36 17.36
CA ARG A 286 -16.10 6.39 16.74
C ARG A 286 -16.21 6.09 15.25
N PHE A 287 -17.46 6.22 14.73
CA PHE A 287 -17.73 6.02 13.30
C PHE A 287 -18.67 7.11 12.80
N GLY A 288 -18.58 7.44 11.53
CA GLY A 288 -19.62 8.16 10.83
C GLY A 288 -20.44 7.18 10.00
N LEU A 289 -21.74 7.42 9.90
CA LEU A 289 -22.64 6.72 8.99
C LEU A 289 -23.35 7.77 8.14
N TYR A 290 -23.26 7.62 6.82
CA TYR A 290 -24.06 8.36 5.86
C TYR A 290 -25.18 7.46 5.32
N LEU A 291 -26.43 7.89 5.51
CA LEU A 291 -27.62 7.12 5.14
C LEU A 291 -28.73 8.10 4.71
N GLN A 292 -29.30 7.92 3.51
CA GLN A 292 -30.42 8.72 2.99
C GLN A 292 -30.20 10.25 3.10
N GLY A 293 -29.04 10.72 2.65
CA GLY A 293 -28.72 12.15 2.63
C GLY A 293 -28.38 12.76 4.00
N ARG A 294 -28.17 11.93 5.03
CA ARG A 294 -27.90 12.41 6.41
C ARG A 294 -26.73 11.68 7.04
N TRP A 295 -25.91 12.44 7.77
CA TRP A 295 -24.84 11.91 8.60
C TRP A 295 -25.32 11.58 10.01
N TYR A 296 -24.76 10.52 10.59
CA TYR A 296 -24.92 10.09 11.98
C TYR A 296 -23.56 9.82 12.60
N ARG A 297 -23.40 10.17 13.89
CA ARG A 297 -22.27 9.75 14.71
C ARG A 297 -22.63 8.44 15.39
N LEU A 298 -21.77 7.45 15.27
CA LEU A 298 -21.90 6.20 15.98
C LEU A 298 -20.79 6.12 17.03
N THR A 299 -21.15 5.73 18.23
CA THR A 299 -20.20 5.50 19.32
C THR A 299 -20.34 4.07 19.82
N ALA A 300 -19.28 3.29 19.66
CA ALA A 300 -19.17 1.96 20.26
C ALA A 300 -18.88 2.11 21.77
N PRO A 301 -19.52 1.35 22.64
CA PRO A 301 -19.06 1.15 24.01
C PRO A 301 -17.64 0.55 24.04
N ASP A 302 -16.88 0.83 25.08
CA ASP A 302 -15.48 0.42 25.15
C ASP A 302 -15.31 -1.12 25.20
N ASP A 303 -16.26 -1.83 25.82
CA ASP A 303 -16.28 -3.29 25.93
C ASP A 303 -16.38 -4.01 24.58
N LEU A 304 -16.95 -3.38 23.55
CA LEU A 304 -16.95 -3.95 22.19
C LEU A 304 -15.55 -4.04 21.55
N ARG A 305 -14.60 -3.30 22.10
CA ARG A 305 -13.20 -3.28 21.67
C ARG A 305 -12.28 -4.11 22.58
N GLU A 306 -12.82 -4.65 23.67
CA GLU A 306 -12.08 -5.52 24.56
C GLU A 306 -12.04 -6.95 23.97
N ALA A 307 -10.86 -7.38 23.55
CA ALA A 307 -10.60 -8.73 23.04
C ALA A 307 -9.15 -9.11 23.30
N ASP A 308 -8.89 -10.41 23.45
CA ASP A 308 -7.52 -10.94 23.63
C ASP A 308 -6.72 -10.84 22.32
N ASP A 309 -7.37 -11.00 21.17
CA ASP A 309 -6.75 -10.85 19.85
C ASP A 309 -6.70 -9.37 19.46
N PRO A 310 -5.49 -8.79 19.24
CA PRO A 310 -5.35 -7.40 18.80
C PRO A 310 -6.10 -7.07 17.50
N ALA A 311 -6.27 -8.03 16.59
CA ALA A 311 -7.02 -7.82 15.35
C ALA A 311 -8.51 -7.57 15.61
N GLU A 312 -9.07 -8.18 16.63
CA GLU A 312 -10.46 -8.05 17.02
C GLU A 312 -10.77 -6.73 17.75
N GLN A 313 -9.75 -6.03 18.26
CA GLN A 313 -9.88 -4.71 18.89
C GLN A 313 -10.03 -3.56 17.88
N LEU A 314 -9.70 -3.81 16.60
CA LEU A 314 -9.72 -2.80 15.55
C LEU A 314 -11.14 -2.35 15.22
N ASP A 315 -11.33 -1.05 14.95
CA ASP A 315 -12.62 -0.50 14.54
C ASP A 315 -13.23 -1.21 13.32
N VAL A 316 -12.39 -1.65 12.38
CA VAL A 316 -12.83 -2.44 11.22
C VAL A 316 -13.39 -3.81 11.62
N ALA A 317 -12.87 -4.44 12.67
CA ALA A 317 -13.37 -5.71 13.21
C ALA A 317 -14.63 -5.49 14.04
N VAL A 318 -14.67 -4.44 14.86
CA VAL A 318 -15.86 -4.04 15.61
C VAL A 318 -17.03 -3.77 14.67
N LEU A 319 -16.81 -2.98 13.60
CA LEU A 319 -17.84 -2.73 12.59
C LEU A 319 -18.32 -4.04 11.92
N GLN A 320 -17.40 -4.96 11.61
CA GLN A 320 -17.71 -6.26 11.03
C GLN A 320 -18.62 -7.09 11.92
N ARG A 321 -18.24 -7.25 13.20
CA ARG A 321 -18.96 -8.14 14.14
C ARG A 321 -20.32 -7.61 14.55
N HIS A 322 -20.43 -6.28 14.70
CA HIS A 322 -21.58 -5.68 15.34
C HIS A 322 -22.55 -4.97 14.37
N VAL A 323 -22.12 -4.73 13.13
CA VAL A 323 -22.95 -4.08 12.11
C VAL A 323 -22.99 -4.86 10.81
N LEU A 324 -21.85 -5.08 10.14
CA LEU A 324 -21.84 -5.63 8.78
C LEU A 324 -22.42 -7.05 8.75
N SER A 325 -22.03 -7.90 9.67
CA SER A 325 -22.51 -9.28 9.71
C SER A 325 -23.96 -9.38 10.26
N PRO A 326 -24.29 -8.87 11.46
CA PRO A 326 -25.60 -9.11 12.05
C PRO A 326 -26.74 -8.26 11.45
N VAL A 327 -26.43 -7.06 10.91
CA VAL A 327 -27.46 -6.14 10.39
C VAL A 327 -27.58 -6.22 8.88
N LEU A 328 -26.46 -6.40 8.16
CA LEU A 328 -26.40 -6.38 6.70
C LEU A 328 -26.17 -7.76 6.08
N GLY A 329 -25.82 -8.78 6.87
CA GLY A 329 -25.54 -10.12 6.37
C GLY A 329 -24.19 -10.27 5.65
N ILE A 330 -23.33 -9.25 5.68
CA ILE A 330 -22.00 -9.25 5.08
C ILE A 330 -21.05 -10.06 5.97
N VAL A 331 -20.81 -11.32 5.62
CA VAL A 331 -20.02 -12.24 6.46
C VAL A 331 -18.52 -12.16 6.15
N ASP A 332 -18.15 -12.12 4.86
CA ASP A 332 -16.73 -12.03 4.43
C ASP A 332 -16.50 -10.85 3.51
N GLN A 333 -15.94 -9.76 4.05
CA GLN A 333 -15.61 -8.54 3.31
C GLN A 333 -14.69 -8.75 2.08
N ARG A 334 -14.02 -9.89 1.95
CA ARG A 334 -13.11 -10.17 0.81
C ARG A 334 -13.84 -10.56 -0.46
N THR A 335 -15.00 -11.16 -0.32
CA THR A 335 -15.74 -11.80 -1.42
C THR A 335 -17.16 -11.29 -1.58
N ASP A 336 -17.71 -10.61 -0.57
CA ASP A 336 -19.08 -10.12 -0.59
C ASP A 336 -19.22 -8.95 -1.59
N PRO A 337 -20.16 -9.00 -2.56
CA PRO A 337 -20.39 -7.93 -3.53
C PRO A 337 -21.07 -6.69 -2.95
N ASP A 338 -21.66 -6.82 -1.75
CA ASP A 338 -22.44 -5.76 -1.10
C ASP A 338 -21.59 -4.86 -0.19
N ILE A 339 -20.25 -5.00 -0.25
CA ILE A 339 -19.30 -4.10 0.38
C ILE A 339 -18.32 -3.52 -0.62
N GLY A 340 -18.11 -2.21 -0.53
CA GLY A 340 -17.10 -1.45 -1.25
C GLY A 340 -16.15 -0.73 -0.29
N PHE A 341 -15.01 -0.27 -0.83
CA PHE A 341 -13.95 0.35 -0.04
C PHE A 341 -13.49 1.66 -0.66
N VAL A 342 -13.38 2.72 0.17
CA VAL A 342 -12.91 4.03 -0.26
C VAL A 342 -11.73 4.45 0.63
N GLY A 343 -10.53 4.58 0.03
CA GLY A 343 -9.34 5.01 0.74
C GLY A 343 -9.45 6.44 1.25
N GLY A 344 -8.89 6.70 2.43
CA GLY A 344 -9.02 7.98 3.14
C GLY A 344 -8.31 9.18 2.50
N ALA A 345 -7.59 8.98 1.39
CA ALA A 345 -7.09 10.08 0.56
C ALA A 345 -8.22 10.78 -0.21
N ARG A 346 -9.36 10.13 -0.40
CA ARG A 346 -10.55 10.68 -1.04
C ARG A 346 -11.42 11.42 -0.02
N PRO A 347 -12.05 12.55 -0.39
CA PRO A 347 -12.89 13.31 0.53
C PRO A 347 -14.17 12.54 0.87
N LEU A 348 -14.77 12.86 2.03
CA LEU A 348 -16.03 12.23 2.46
C LEU A 348 -17.19 12.48 1.50
N SER A 349 -17.15 13.55 0.68
CA SER A 349 -18.14 13.81 -0.37
C SER A 349 -18.19 12.70 -1.44
N GLU A 350 -17.15 11.87 -1.60
CA GLU A 350 -17.24 10.69 -2.46
C GLU A 350 -18.12 9.59 -1.86
N LEU A 351 -18.12 9.47 -0.51
CA LEU A 351 -19.05 8.58 0.18
C LEU A 351 -20.50 9.05 -0.01
N GLU A 352 -20.72 10.35 0.14
CA GLU A 352 -22.03 10.97 -0.10
C GLU A 352 -22.50 10.71 -1.53
N ALA A 353 -21.66 11.03 -2.52
CA ALA A 353 -21.98 10.85 -3.93
C ALA A 353 -22.30 9.40 -4.31
N ALA A 354 -21.56 8.43 -3.74
CA ALA A 354 -21.77 7.01 -3.98
C ALA A 354 -23.14 6.54 -3.43
N VAL A 355 -23.56 7.03 -2.27
CA VAL A 355 -24.86 6.71 -1.69
C VAL A 355 -25.98 7.48 -2.40
N ASP A 356 -25.81 8.77 -2.69
CA ASP A 356 -26.81 9.61 -3.33
C ASP A 356 -27.08 9.20 -4.80
N SER A 357 -26.12 8.55 -5.45
CA SER A 357 -26.32 7.95 -6.77
C SER A 357 -27.27 6.75 -6.78
N GLY A 358 -27.54 6.17 -5.58
CA GLY A 358 -28.33 4.96 -5.42
C GLY A 358 -27.54 3.66 -5.73
N GLU A 359 -26.25 3.75 -6.02
CA GLU A 359 -25.40 2.57 -6.20
C GLU A 359 -25.18 1.84 -4.86
N TRP A 360 -25.07 2.59 -3.76
CA TRP A 360 -24.87 2.10 -2.41
C TRP A 360 -25.98 2.58 -1.47
N THR A 361 -26.31 1.77 -0.46
CA THR A 361 -27.34 2.13 0.51
C THR A 361 -26.82 3.06 1.60
N ALA A 362 -25.59 2.81 2.06
CA ALA A 362 -24.98 3.59 3.13
C ALA A 362 -23.45 3.59 3.02
N ALA A 363 -22.83 4.53 3.74
CA ALA A 363 -21.39 4.62 3.86
C ALA A 363 -20.95 4.79 5.32
N PHE A 364 -19.82 4.17 5.68
CA PHE A 364 -19.19 4.34 6.99
C PHE A 364 -17.84 5.03 6.84
N SER A 365 -17.63 6.12 7.57
CA SER A 365 -16.31 6.68 7.82
C SER A 365 -15.73 6.11 9.11
N LEU A 366 -14.45 5.72 9.08
CA LEU A 366 -13.76 5.06 10.19
C LEU A 366 -12.61 5.93 10.73
N TYR A 367 -12.22 5.65 11.97
CA TYR A 367 -10.94 6.10 12.49
C TYR A 367 -9.81 5.28 11.84
N PRO A 368 -8.66 5.87 11.48
CA PRO A 368 -7.56 5.11 10.88
C PRO A 368 -6.96 4.13 11.88
N THR A 369 -6.66 2.92 11.42
CA THR A 369 -5.81 1.98 12.16
C THR A 369 -4.45 2.63 12.43
N THR A 370 -3.92 2.49 13.64
CA THR A 370 -2.62 3.06 13.99
C THR A 370 -1.47 2.13 13.60
N VAL A 371 -0.26 2.69 13.52
CA VAL A 371 0.96 1.88 13.31
C VAL A 371 1.20 0.93 14.49
N ALA A 372 0.84 1.34 15.70
CA ALA A 372 0.94 0.49 16.88
C ALA A 372 -0.01 -0.73 16.81
N ASP A 373 -1.25 -0.52 16.31
CA ASP A 373 -2.20 -1.61 16.07
C ASP A 373 -1.64 -2.60 15.03
N LEU A 374 -1.09 -2.09 13.93
CA LEU A 374 -0.48 -2.92 12.89
C LEU A 374 0.64 -3.79 13.47
N ILE A 375 1.57 -3.18 14.19
CA ILE A 375 2.68 -3.89 14.83
C ILE A 375 2.15 -4.92 15.83
N GLY A 376 1.20 -4.54 16.69
CA GLY A 376 0.59 -5.43 17.68
C GLY A 376 -0.05 -6.67 17.05
N VAL A 377 -0.83 -6.50 15.98
CA VAL A 377 -1.43 -7.61 15.23
C VAL A 377 -0.36 -8.51 14.60
N ALA A 378 0.63 -7.90 13.94
CA ALA A 378 1.70 -8.64 13.28
C ALA A 378 2.60 -9.40 14.28
N ASP A 379 2.85 -8.83 15.46
CA ASP A 379 3.62 -9.46 16.55
C ASP A 379 2.89 -10.65 17.18
N ALA A 380 1.57 -10.55 17.27
CA ALA A 380 0.73 -11.67 17.72
C ALA A 380 0.58 -12.77 16.63
N GLY A 381 1.14 -12.58 15.43
CA GLY A 381 0.92 -13.49 14.29
C GLY A 381 -0.51 -13.45 13.74
N GLY A 382 -1.26 -12.41 14.10
CA GLY A 382 -2.64 -12.18 13.69
C GLY A 382 -2.75 -11.64 12.26
N ILE A 383 -3.98 -11.61 11.75
CA ILE A 383 -4.34 -11.08 10.43
C ILE A 383 -5.45 -10.05 10.60
N MET A 384 -5.24 -8.87 10.07
CA MET A 384 -6.27 -7.83 10.03
C MET A 384 -7.40 -8.17 9.03
N PRO A 385 -8.62 -7.68 9.26
CA PRO A 385 -9.64 -7.66 8.22
C PRO A 385 -9.13 -7.01 6.93
N PRO A 386 -9.68 -7.32 5.75
CA PRO A 386 -9.22 -6.72 4.50
C PRO A 386 -9.43 -5.21 4.50
N LYS A 387 -8.51 -4.50 3.86
CA LYS A 387 -8.60 -3.03 3.72
C LYS A 387 -8.68 -2.30 5.07
N SER A 388 -7.81 -2.68 6.00
CA SER A 388 -7.68 -2.06 7.33
C SER A 388 -6.73 -0.87 7.34
N THR A 389 -5.79 -0.79 6.39
CA THR A 389 -4.75 0.24 6.34
C THR A 389 -4.68 0.89 4.95
N TRP A 390 -4.52 2.22 4.92
CA TRP A 390 -4.23 2.99 3.72
C TRP A 390 -3.03 3.89 4.00
N PHE A 391 -1.84 3.45 3.58
CA PHE A 391 -0.62 4.25 3.75
C PHE A 391 -0.55 5.38 2.73
N GLU A 392 -0.21 6.59 3.22
CA GLU A 392 -0.11 7.79 2.40
C GLU A 392 1.07 8.65 2.89
N PRO A 393 1.87 9.26 2.00
CA PRO A 393 1.79 9.23 0.54
C PRO A 393 2.23 7.89 -0.07
N LYS A 394 1.71 7.59 -1.26
CA LYS A 394 2.08 6.37 -2.01
C LYS A 394 3.49 6.45 -2.58
N LEU A 395 4.19 5.31 -2.57
CA LEU A 395 5.46 5.15 -3.29
C LEU A 395 5.20 5.20 -4.79
N LEU A 396 6.18 5.63 -5.58
CA LEU A 396 6.09 5.57 -7.03
C LEU A 396 6.84 4.35 -7.57
N ASP A 397 6.23 3.71 -8.56
CA ASP A 397 6.89 2.74 -9.43
C ASP A 397 7.81 3.50 -10.41
N GLY A 398 8.89 2.85 -10.87
CA GLY A 398 9.80 3.40 -11.87
C GLY A 398 10.90 4.33 -11.33
N LEU A 399 10.95 4.64 -10.02
CA LEU A 399 12.07 5.37 -9.42
C LEU A 399 13.27 4.47 -9.12
N VAL A 400 13.02 3.26 -8.67
CA VAL A 400 14.01 2.18 -8.50
C VAL A 400 13.34 0.87 -8.85
N SER A 401 13.96 0.07 -9.69
CA SER A 401 13.56 -1.31 -9.99
C SER A 401 14.68 -2.27 -9.65
N HIS A 402 14.36 -3.49 -9.25
CA HIS A 402 15.32 -4.55 -8.96
C HIS A 402 15.32 -5.61 -10.06
N VAL A 403 16.37 -5.64 -10.86
CA VAL A 403 16.53 -6.60 -11.98
C VAL A 403 16.95 -7.96 -11.44
N LEU A 404 16.32 -9.00 -11.93
CA LEU A 404 16.58 -10.40 -11.56
C LEU A 404 17.49 -11.04 -12.63
N ASP A 405 18.79 -11.16 -12.32
CA ASP A 405 19.83 -11.76 -13.17
C ASP A 405 20.07 -13.21 -12.79
#